data_e1f6c20e001c2a7dc5482735db729c37
#
_entry.id   e1f6c20e001c2a7dc5482735db729c37
#
_cell.length_a   1.000
_cell.length_b   1.000
_cell.length_c   1.000
_cell.angle_alpha   90.00
_cell.angle_beta   90.00
_cell.angle_gamma   90.00
#
_symmetry.space_group_name_H-M   'P 1'
#
loop_
_entity.id
_entity.type
_entity.pdbx_description
1 polymer ?
#
loop_
_entity_poly.entity_id
_entity_poly.type
_entity_poly.pdbx_seq_one_letter_code
_entity_poly.pdbx_strand_id
1 'polypeptide(L)'
;MPMPLPLTRGLASLPDRVAALRGWRADLAAMLSGVVSALALPPLYGLPALLVAIPALLCLIRGARGPAVAARRGWWFGFGLYVIGLYWITEAILYEAARFWWLVPFAVPGVAALMAVFVAIPAAVAWWARPGWRRVLTLAGAWVLADLARQFVATGFPWNPLGSVWEFPGRLGDIMIQPASLVGVHGLTFATILLASLPLLGWAWRAGGLAVLALWCGFGIVRLDQPMPPGPDLTVLLIQGNVAQGQKWDRALMVSIFQHYLSLTRQAVAEAGGHPAVVVWPETASPALLQTDAEARRLIAEAAGGATALIGSVRFDDAGRPRNSLFALGAGGTIEAIYDKWHLVPFGEYQPDWLPLGIQVVPGGGFASGPGPATLHIPGIPPVGALICYEAIFSHQVIDEADRPDWMVNITNDAWFGNSAGPRQHLAAARMRAVEEGLPLMRTANTGISVGFDAKGHELGRLEMQVAGVLLVHLPAPIVLPLYARVGLLLPGGVAVLALMWGLLGKSARMGKRAANF
;
A
#
# COMPACT_ATOMS: atom_id res chain seq x y z
N MET A 1 -34.96 63.53 -5.73
CA MET A 1 -33.74 62.71 -5.61
C MET A 1 -34.17 61.26 -5.46
N PRO A 2 -33.90 60.39 -6.42
CA PRO A 2 -34.17 58.98 -6.27
C PRO A 2 -33.04 58.32 -5.43
N MET A 3 -33.41 57.58 -4.39
CA MET A 3 -32.51 56.71 -3.61
C MET A 3 -31.86 55.67 -4.53
N PRO A 4 -30.55 55.44 -4.42
CA PRO A 4 -29.92 54.35 -5.15
C PRO A 4 -30.39 53.02 -4.59
N LEU A 5 -30.90 52.14 -5.46
CA LEU A 5 -31.22 50.75 -5.19
C LEU A 5 -29.97 50.01 -4.69
N PRO A 6 -30.04 49.12 -3.72
CA PRO A 6 -28.89 48.38 -3.22
C PRO A 6 -28.39 47.43 -4.32
N LEU A 7 -27.15 47.66 -4.73
CA LEU A 7 -26.41 46.83 -5.65
C LEU A 7 -26.50 45.34 -5.28
N THR A 8 -26.89 44.59 -6.26
CA THR A 8 -26.95 43.14 -6.34
C THR A 8 -25.89 42.46 -5.45
N ARG A 9 -26.33 41.77 -4.39
CA ARG A 9 -25.51 40.78 -3.69
C ARG A 9 -25.12 39.70 -4.71
N GLY A 10 -23.94 39.82 -5.29
CA GLY A 10 -23.39 38.77 -6.15
C GLY A 10 -23.50 37.42 -5.48
N LEU A 11 -24.03 36.45 -6.17
CA LEU A 11 -24.15 35.08 -5.67
C LEU A 11 -22.74 34.61 -5.22
N ALA A 12 -22.59 34.31 -3.92
CA ALA A 12 -21.33 33.80 -3.38
C ALA A 12 -20.85 32.56 -4.19
N SER A 13 -19.58 32.55 -4.57
CA SER A 13 -19.00 31.44 -5.32
C SER A 13 -19.11 30.13 -4.52
N LEU A 14 -19.14 28.98 -5.20
CA LEU A 14 -19.21 27.68 -4.54
C LEU A 14 -18.11 27.50 -3.46
N PRO A 15 -16.84 27.87 -3.70
CA PRO A 15 -15.79 27.87 -2.67
C PRO A 15 -16.11 28.74 -1.45
N ASP A 16 -16.78 29.87 -1.62
CA ASP A 16 -17.17 30.73 -0.51
C ASP A 16 -18.35 30.17 0.29
N ARG A 17 -19.31 29.53 -0.39
CA ARG A 17 -20.41 28.83 0.27
C ARG A 17 -19.89 27.66 1.13
N VAL A 18 -18.96 26.85 0.62
CA VAL A 18 -18.32 25.76 1.37
C VAL A 18 -17.55 26.31 2.57
N ALA A 19 -16.75 27.38 2.39
CA ALA A 19 -16.02 28.01 3.48
C ALA A 19 -16.93 28.64 4.54
N ALA A 20 -18.15 29.03 4.18
CA ALA A 20 -19.13 29.61 5.09
C ALA A 20 -19.82 28.57 5.98
N LEU A 21 -19.74 27.28 5.67
CA LEU A 21 -20.34 26.21 6.48
C LEU A 21 -19.82 26.23 7.92
N ARG A 22 -20.70 25.91 8.89
CA ARG A 22 -20.38 25.92 10.33
C ARG A 22 -20.99 24.69 11.01
N GLY A 23 -20.44 24.36 12.19
CA GLY A 23 -20.92 23.26 13.03
C GLY A 23 -21.00 21.94 12.27
N TRP A 24 -22.02 21.13 12.56
CA TRP A 24 -22.21 19.81 11.99
C TRP A 24 -22.30 19.79 10.44
N ARG A 25 -22.79 20.88 9.81
CA ARG A 25 -22.87 21.00 8.33
C ARG A 25 -21.49 21.04 7.71
N ALA A 26 -20.52 21.70 8.35
CA ALA A 26 -19.13 21.71 7.89
C ALA A 26 -18.45 20.34 8.12
N ASP A 27 -18.78 19.67 9.22
CA ASP A 27 -18.25 18.36 9.56
C ASP A 27 -18.79 17.29 8.58
N LEU A 28 -20.09 17.32 8.29
CA LEU A 28 -20.70 16.45 7.27
C LEU A 28 -20.11 16.70 5.87
N ALA A 29 -19.94 17.97 5.48
CA ALA A 29 -19.31 18.29 4.20
C ALA A 29 -17.87 17.79 4.13
N ALA A 30 -17.11 17.84 5.24
CA ALA A 30 -15.77 17.28 5.32
C ALA A 30 -15.79 15.75 5.16
N MET A 31 -16.67 15.07 5.89
CA MET A 31 -16.83 13.61 5.81
C MET A 31 -17.22 13.17 4.39
N LEU A 32 -18.21 13.80 3.78
CA LEU A 32 -18.63 13.48 2.41
C LEU A 32 -17.51 13.75 1.39
N SER A 33 -16.72 14.82 1.59
CA SER A 33 -15.54 15.07 0.74
C SER A 33 -14.48 13.97 0.91
N GLY A 34 -14.30 13.45 2.12
CA GLY A 34 -13.46 12.28 2.38
C GLY A 34 -13.97 11.02 1.66
N VAL A 35 -15.27 10.74 1.74
CA VAL A 35 -15.92 9.64 0.99
C VAL A 35 -15.68 9.78 -0.51
N VAL A 36 -15.87 10.99 -1.05
CA VAL A 36 -15.61 11.27 -2.47
C VAL A 36 -14.13 11.03 -2.82
N SER A 37 -13.20 11.41 -1.95
CA SER A 37 -11.77 11.18 -2.21
C SER A 37 -11.39 9.69 -2.25
N ALA A 38 -12.11 8.82 -1.53
CA ALA A 38 -11.90 7.38 -1.56
C ALA A 38 -12.19 6.76 -2.94
N LEU A 39 -13.01 7.41 -3.77
CA LEU A 39 -13.27 6.95 -5.15
C LEU A 39 -12.01 7.00 -6.03
N ALA A 40 -11.00 7.78 -5.66
CA ALA A 40 -9.72 7.81 -6.37
C ALA A 40 -8.80 6.65 -6.04
N LEU A 41 -9.03 5.94 -4.92
CA LEU A 41 -8.22 4.80 -4.50
C LEU A 41 -8.44 3.56 -5.40
N PRO A 42 -7.47 2.61 -5.41
CA PRO A 42 -7.68 1.30 -6.01
C PRO A 42 -8.94 0.62 -5.42
N PRO A 43 -9.72 -0.12 -6.20
CA PRO A 43 -9.59 -0.38 -7.63
C PRO A 43 -10.37 0.59 -8.52
N LEU A 44 -10.96 1.65 -7.98
CA LEU A 44 -11.87 2.54 -8.72
C LEU A 44 -11.10 3.58 -9.57
N TYR A 45 -9.98 4.10 -9.05
CA TYR A 45 -9.11 5.06 -9.72
C TYR A 45 -9.83 6.29 -10.31
N GLY A 46 -10.88 6.74 -9.65
CA GLY A 46 -11.67 7.92 -10.03
C GLY A 46 -10.95 9.24 -9.68
N LEU A 47 -9.78 9.50 -10.27
CA LEU A 47 -8.93 10.66 -9.99
C LEU A 47 -9.65 12.01 -10.00
N PRO A 48 -10.63 12.28 -10.91
CA PRO A 48 -11.36 13.54 -10.91
C PRO A 48 -12.07 13.85 -9.59
N ALA A 49 -12.38 12.85 -8.76
CA ALA A 49 -12.98 13.04 -7.44
C ALA A 49 -12.09 13.90 -6.54
N LEU A 50 -10.77 13.81 -6.68
CA LEU A 50 -9.82 14.61 -5.90
C LEU A 50 -9.87 16.10 -6.25
N LEU A 51 -10.24 16.46 -7.49
CA LEU A 51 -10.42 17.87 -7.91
C LEU A 51 -11.62 18.53 -7.23
N VAL A 52 -12.46 17.75 -6.56
CA VAL A 52 -13.58 18.22 -5.73
C VAL A 52 -13.25 18.09 -4.25
N ALA A 53 -12.75 16.94 -3.84
CA ALA A 53 -12.54 16.60 -2.43
C ALA A 53 -11.46 17.46 -1.76
N ILE A 54 -10.29 17.59 -2.36
CA ILE A 54 -9.17 18.39 -1.80
C ILE A 54 -9.49 19.88 -1.78
N PRO A 55 -10.04 20.49 -2.84
CA PRO A 55 -10.56 21.87 -2.79
C PRO A 55 -11.62 22.09 -1.70
N ALA A 56 -12.55 21.17 -1.51
CA ALA A 56 -13.54 21.27 -0.46
C ALA A 56 -12.90 21.29 0.94
N LEU A 57 -11.95 20.38 1.22
CA LEU A 57 -11.17 20.38 2.47
C LEU A 57 -10.45 21.73 2.68
N LEU A 58 -9.76 22.25 1.66
CA LEU A 58 -9.06 23.54 1.74
C LEU A 58 -10.03 24.72 2.01
N CYS A 59 -11.22 24.72 1.40
CA CYS A 59 -12.27 25.70 1.69
C CYS A 59 -12.77 25.58 3.14
N LEU A 60 -12.98 24.38 3.63
CA LEU A 60 -13.39 24.12 5.00
C LEU A 60 -12.30 24.56 6.00
N ILE A 61 -11.01 24.31 5.72
CA ILE A 61 -9.89 24.82 6.53
C ILE A 61 -9.87 26.36 6.52
N ARG A 62 -10.10 27.01 5.36
CA ARG A 62 -10.20 28.47 5.23
C ARG A 62 -11.30 29.06 6.10
N GLY A 63 -12.44 28.37 6.19
CA GLY A 63 -13.58 28.78 6.97
C GLY A 63 -13.48 28.48 8.47
N ALA A 64 -12.44 27.75 8.93
CA ALA A 64 -12.28 27.41 10.34
C ALA A 64 -11.91 28.64 11.19
N ARG A 65 -12.45 28.72 12.42
CA ARG A 65 -12.18 29.81 13.37
C ARG A 65 -10.84 29.66 14.09
N GLY A 66 -10.22 28.46 14.04
CA GLY A 66 -8.96 28.15 14.69
C GLY A 66 -8.41 26.78 14.26
N PRO A 67 -7.18 26.44 14.65
CA PRO A 67 -6.54 25.19 14.26
C PRO A 67 -7.29 23.96 14.78
N ALA A 68 -7.88 24.01 15.97
CA ALA A 68 -8.68 22.91 16.51
C ALA A 68 -9.94 22.62 15.66
N VAL A 69 -10.59 23.69 15.13
CA VAL A 69 -11.73 23.51 14.21
C VAL A 69 -11.28 22.98 12.86
N ALA A 70 -10.10 23.40 12.39
CA ALA A 70 -9.50 22.86 11.16
C ALA A 70 -9.12 21.38 11.34
N ALA A 71 -8.50 21.02 12.48
CA ALA A 71 -8.22 19.64 12.85
C ALA A 71 -9.49 18.77 12.83
N ARG A 72 -10.58 19.23 13.48
CA ARG A 72 -11.85 18.50 13.50
C ARG A 72 -12.40 18.28 12.08
N ARG A 73 -12.31 19.27 11.19
CA ARG A 73 -12.73 19.13 9.78
C ARG A 73 -11.82 18.17 9.02
N GLY A 74 -10.51 18.23 9.27
CA GLY A 74 -9.54 17.25 8.73
C GLY A 74 -9.83 15.85 9.24
N TRP A 75 -10.19 15.70 10.52
CA TRP A 75 -10.56 14.42 11.10
C TRP A 75 -11.81 13.83 10.43
N TRP A 76 -12.88 14.62 10.26
CA TRP A 76 -14.08 14.15 9.57
C TRP A 76 -13.80 13.79 8.09
N PHE A 77 -12.95 14.55 7.42
CA PHE A 77 -12.49 14.18 6.06
C PHE A 77 -11.75 12.84 6.08
N GLY A 78 -10.76 12.69 6.96
CA GLY A 78 -10.00 11.45 7.11
C GLY A 78 -10.90 10.27 7.47
N PHE A 79 -11.86 10.48 8.38
CA PHE A 79 -12.84 9.46 8.75
C PHE A 79 -13.64 8.98 7.53
N GLY A 80 -14.19 9.90 6.73
CA GLY A 80 -14.91 9.56 5.51
C GLY A 80 -14.03 8.81 4.48
N LEU A 81 -12.79 9.25 4.30
CA LEU A 81 -11.80 8.60 3.43
C LEU A 81 -11.53 7.16 3.87
N TYR A 82 -11.23 6.96 5.17
CA TYR A 82 -10.81 5.65 5.66
C TYR A 82 -11.96 4.68 5.93
N VAL A 83 -13.18 5.15 6.27
CA VAL A 83 -14.35 4.25 6.34
C VAL A 83 -14.59 3.56 5.00
N ILE A 84 -14.48 4.31 3.90
CA ILE A 84 -14.63 3.74 2.55
C ILE A 84 -13.36 3.03 2.11
N GLY A 85 -12.18 3.62 2.33
CA GLY A 85 -10.90 3.04 1.90
C GLY A 85 -10.52 1.73 2.59
N LEU A 86 -11.08 1.45 3.78
CA LEU A 86 -10.74 0.30 4.62
C LEU A 86 -11.94 -0.61 4.92
N TYR A 87 -13.07 -0.48 4.20
CA TYR A 87 -14.28 -1.29 4.45
C TYR A 87 -14.00 -2.80 4.41
N TRP A 88 -13.00 -3.22 3.65
CA TRP A 88 -12.58 -4.61 3.49
C TRP A 88 -12.13 -5.28 4.81
N ILE A 89 -11.77 -4.50 5.85
CA ILE A 89 -11.48 -5.03 7.19
C ILE A 89 -12.68 -5.81 7.74
N THR A 90 -13.90 -5.46 7.32
CA THR A 90 -15.11 -6.18 7.67
C THR A 90 -15.05 -7.65 7.23
N GLU A 91 -14.49 -7.94 6.05
CA GLU A 91 -14.36 -9.31 5.52
C GLU A 91 -13.53 -10.19 6.46
N ALA A 92 -12.40 -9.66 6.98
CA ALA A 92 -11.55 -10.38 7.91
C ALA A 92 -12.27 -10.75 9.22
N ILE A 93 -13.20 -9.90 9.68
CA ILE A 93 -14.00 -10.14 10.88
C ILE A 93 -15.11 -11.15 10.60
N LEU A 94 -15.78 -11.03 9.45
CA LEU A 94 -16.85 -11.93 9.03
C LEU A 94 -16.36 -13.35 8.80
N TYR A 95 -15.06 -13.53 8.59
CA TYR A 95 -14.45 -14.85 8.51
C TYR A 95 -14.69 -15.69 9.78
N GLU A 96 -14.61 -15.08 10.97
CA GLU A 96 -15.01 -15.68 12.25
C GLU A 96 -16.28 -15.04 12.81
N ALA A 97 -17.31 -14.91 11.97
CA ALA A 97 -18.56 -14.23 12.33
C ALA A 97 -19.20 -14.79 13.59
N ALA A 98 -19.14 -16.11 13.81
CA ALA A 98 -19.71 -16.74 15.02
C ALA A 98 -19.12 -16.14 16.31
N ARG A 99 -17.87 -15.68 16.29
CA ARG A 99 -17.16 -15.14 17.47
C ARG A 99 -17.15 -13.61 17.49
N PHE A 100 -17.02 -12.95 16.32
CA PHE A 100 -16.69 -11.54 16.22
C PHE A 100 -17.72 -10.68 15.48
N TRP A 101 -18.94 -11.19 15.16
CA TRP A 101 -19.98 -10.42 14.45
C TRP A 101 -20.29 -9.06 15.10
N TRP A 102 -20.24 -8.99 16.44
CA TRP A 102 -20.49 -7.77 17.20
C TRP A 102 -19.44 -6.67 16.97
N LEU A 103 -18.25 -7.05 16.52
CA LEU A 103 -17.15 -6.12 16.22
C LEU A 103 -17.32 -5.42 14.87
N VAL A 104 -18.10 -6.01 13.95
CA VAL A 104 -18.30 -5.49 12.58
C VAL A 104 -18.67 -4.00 12.54
N PRO A 105 -19.67 -3.49 13.31
CA PRO A 105 -20.04 -2.08 13.26
C PRO A 105 -18.99 -1.14 13.86
N PHE A 106 -18.00 -1.64 14.59
CA PHE A 106 -17.02 -0.85 15.33
C PHE A 106 -15.61 -0.89 14.71
N ALA A 107 -15.22 -2.00 14.07
CA ALA A 107 -13.85 -2.18 13.62
C ALA A 107 -13.44 -1.18 12.54
N VAL A 108 -14.20 -1.09 11.44
CA VAL A 108 -13.89 -0.13 10.37
C VAL A 108 -13.99 1.31 10.86
N PRO A 109 -15.08 1.75 11.54
CA PRO A 109 -15.13 3.08 12.11
C PRO A 109 -14.03 3.35 13.14
N GLY A 110 -13.67 2.38 13.97
CA GLY A 110 -12.58 2.52 14.95
C GLY A 110 -11.23 2.74 14.31
N VAL A 111 -10.85 1.91 13.35
CA VAL A 111 -9.61 2.08 12.59
C VAL A 111 -9.64 3.39 11.79
N ALA A 112 -10.75 3.72 11.12
CA ALA A 112 -10.90 4.96 10.40
C ALA A 112 -10.76 6.20 11.31
N ALA A 113 -11.29 6.15 12.53
CA ALA A 113 -11.17 7.22 13.52
C ALA A 113 -9.72 7.45 13.96
N LEU A 114 -8.95 6.37 14.16
CA LEU A 114 -7.52 6.44 14.45
C LEU A 114 -6.74 7.00 13.26
N MET A 115 -6.99 6.49 12.07
CA MET A 115 -6.32 6.94 10.84
C MET A 115 -6.66 8.39 10.48
N ALA A 116 -7.86 8.87 10.81
CA ALA A 116 -8.29 10.25 10.59
C ALA A 116 -7.40 11.29 11.30
N VAL A 117 -6.68 10.90 12.36
CA VAL A 117 -5.73 11.77 13.05
C VAL A 117 -4.62 12.23 12.11
N PHE A 118 -4.17 11.37 11.19
CA PHE A 118 -3.15 11.68 10.18
C PHE A 118 -3.63 12.64 9.08
N VAL A 119 -4.92 12.98 9.05
CA VAL A 119 -5.49 14.06 8.22
C VAL A 119 -5.83 15.29 9.07
N ALA A 120 -6.22 15.07 10.32
CA ALA A 120 -6.52 16.15 11.26
C ALA A 120 -5.31 17.05 11.52
N ILE A 121 -4.13 16.46 11.74
CA ILE A 121 -2.89 17.19 12.02
C ILE A 121 -2.49 18.07 10.80
N PRO A 122 -2.40 17.56 9.56
CA PRO A 122 -2.17 18.37 8.37
C PRO A 122 -3.16 19.53 8.21
N ALA A 123 -4.44 19.29 8.45
CA ALA A 123 -5.46 20.32 8.35
C ALA A 123 -5.28 21.43 9.40
N ALA A 124 -4.92 21.07 10.64
CA ALA A 124 -4.59 22.02 11.70
C ALA A 124 -3.38 22.88 11.35
N VAL A 125 -2.31 22.24 10.83
CA VAL A 125 -1.08 22.92 10.43
C VAL A 125 -1.34 23.85 9.25
N ALA A 126 -2.10 23.41 8.24
CA ALA A 126 -2.46 24.21 7.07
C ALA A 126 -3.30 25.45 7.41
N TRP A 127 -4.02 25.43 8.55
CA TRP A 127 -4.78 26.61 9.00
C TRP A 127 -3.90 27.82 9.29
N TRP A 128 -2.66 27.60 9.77
CA TRP A 128 -1.70 28.66 10.09
C TRP A 128 -1.12 29.37 8.85
N ALA A 129 -1.16 28.71 7.70
CA ALA A 129 -0.67 29.26 6.45
C ALA A 129 -1.64 30.29 5.85
N ARG A 130 -1.10 31.28 5.12
CA ARG A 130 -1.91 32.23 4.35
C ARG A 130 -2.76 31.49 3.30
N PRO A 131 -4.00 31.92 3.04
CA PRO A 131 -4.82 31.36 1.97
C PRO A 131 -4.09 31.40 0.60
N GLY A 132 -4.49 30.49 -0.29
CA GLY A 132 -3.90 30.33 -1.61
C GLY A 132 -2.79 29.26 -1.61
N TRP A 133 -1.84 29.38 -2.52
CA TRP A 133 -0.80 28.38 -2.78
C TRP A 133 0.02 27.98 -1.54
N ARG A 134 0.25 28.92 -0.60
CA ARG A 134 0.97 28.63 0.64
C ARG A 134 0.25 27.61 1.52
N ARG A 135 -1.08 27.75 1.62
CA ARG A 135 -1.89 26.77 2.38
C ARG A 135 -1.91 25.41 1.70
N VAL A 136 -1.96 25.39 0.36
CA VAL A 136 -1.86 24.14 -0.42
C VAL A 136 -0.52 23.46 -0.15
N LEU A 137 0.58 24.20 -0.24
CA LEU A 137 1.93 23.71 0.01
C LEU A 137 2.10 23.18 1.44
N THR A 138 1.55 23.91 2.43
CA THR A 138 1.57 23.49 3.83
C THR A 138 0.76 22.21 4.06
N LEU A 139 -0.44 22.12 3.43
CA LEU A 139 -1.26 20.91 3.53
C LEU A 139 -0.53 19.71 2.93
N ALA A 140 0.04 19.86 1.73
CA ALA A 140 0.75 18.77 1.05
C ALA A 140 1.97 18.30 1.85
N GLY A 141 2.82 19.23 2.33
CA GLY A 141 3.97 18.89 3.15
C GLY A 141 3.60 18.23 4.48
N ALA A 142 2.62 18.79 5.20
CA ALA A 142 2.17 18.22 6.46
C ALA A 142 1.50 16.84 6.26
N TRP A 143 0.79 16.63 5.14
CA TRP A 143 0.18 15.35 4.82
C TRP A 143 1.23 14.27 4.55
N VAL A 144 2.26 14.57 3.77
CA VAL A 144 3.36 13.63 3.52
C VAL A 144 4.09 13.27 4.82
N LEU A 145 4.36 14.24 5.69
CA LEU A 145 4.97 13.95 7.00
C LEU A 145 4.06 13.08 7.88
N ALA A 146 2.75 13.28 7.83
CA ALA A 146 1.79 12.43 8.52
C ALA A 146 1.75 11.00 7.92
N ASP A 147 1.79 10.86 6.60
CA ASP A 147 1.87 9.56 5.92
C ASP A 147 3.17 8.81 6.24
N LEU A 148 4.30 9.53 6.30
CA LEU A 148 5.58 8.95 6.75
C LEU A 148 5.51 8.51 8.21
N ALA A 149 4.97 9.35 9.09
CA ALA A 149 4.80 8.99 10.51
C ALA A 149 3.92 7.75 10.68
N ARG A 150 2.87 7.59 9.87
CA ARG A 150 1.96 6.45 9.87
C ARG A 150 2.65 5.10 9.57
N GLN A 151 3.81 5.13 8.92
CA GLN A 151 4.63 3.96 8.65
C GLN A 151 5.33 3.42 9.90
N PHE A 152 5.55 4.28 10.92
CA PHE A 152 6.34 3.96 12.10
C PHE A 152 5.55 4.05 13.42
N VAL A 153 4.45 4.81 13.46
CA VAL A 153 3.67 4.99 14.69
C VAL A 153 2.97 3.70 15.07
N ALA A 154 3.10 3.31 16.32
CA ALA A 154 2.61 2.05 16.89
C ALA A 154 3.23 0.85 16.12
N THR A 155 2.45 0.14 15.33
CA THR A 155 2.91 -1.02 14.56
C THR A 155 3.12 -0.71 13.09
N GLY A 156 2.82 0.54 12.68
CA GLY A 156 2.79 0.97 11.28
C GLY A 156 1.55 0.49 10.53
N PHE A 157 0.89 1.40 9.82
CA PHE A 157 -0.20 1.05 8.89
C PHE A 157 -0.24 2.04 7.70
N PRO A 158 0.76 1.99 6.78
CA PRO A 158 0.84 2.88 5.63
C PRO A 158 -0.09 2.47 4.47
N TRP A 159 -1.29 1.97 4.76
CA TRP A 159 -2.27 1.54 3.76
C TRP A 159 -2.88 2.74 3.02
N ASN A 160 -3.06 2.64 1.71
CA ASN A 160 -3.69 3.66 0.86
C ASN A 160 -3.08 5.07 0.98
N PRO A 161 -1.78 5.30 0.78
CA PRO A 161 -1.27 6.63 0.56
C PRO A 161 -1.91 7.24 -0.70
N LEU A 162 -2.18 8.55 -0.73
CA LEU A 162 -2.82 9.18 -1.90
C LEU A 162 -2.03 9.02 -3.20
N GLY A 163 -0.72 8.76 -3.12
CA GLY A 163 0.10 8.48 -4.29
C GLY A 163 -0.29 7.20 -5.03
N SER A 164 -0.99 6.26 -4.38
CA SER A 164 -1.45 5.02 -5.01
C SER A 164 -2.58 5.22 -6.04
N VAL A 165 -3.20 6.39 -6.08
CA VAL A 165 -4.25 6.70 -7.07
C VAL A 165 -3.76 6.69 -8.52
N TRP A 166 -2.44 6.74 -8.74
CA TRP A 166 -1.82 6.72 -10.07
C TRP A 166 -1.56 5.32 -10.62
N GLU A 167 -1.85 4.29 -9.86
CA GLU A 167 -1.60 2.88 -10.21
C GLU A 167 -2.71 2.22 -11.05
N PHE A 168 -3.54 3.01 -11.71
CA PHE A 168 -4.61 2.46 -12.54
C PHE A 168 -4.04 1.57 -13.67
N PRO A 169 -4.81 0.56 -14.13
CA PRO A 169 -4.33 -0.43 -15.07
C PRO A 169 -4.05 0.15 -16.46
N GLY A 170 -3.20 -0.54 -17.21
CA GLY A 170 -2.86 -0.22 -18.59
C GLY A 170 -1.73 0.80 -18.74
N ARG A 171 -1.34 1.06 -20.01
CA ARG A 171 -0.16 1.86 -20.36
C ARG A 171 -0.14 3.25 -19.72
N LEU A 172 -1.30 3.90 -19.58
CA LEU A 172 -1.35 5.22 -18.95
C LEU A 172 -0.99 5.14 -17.46
N GLY A 173 -1.48 4.12 -16.73
CA GLY A 173 -1.08 3.85 -15.35
C GLY A 173 0.41 3.53 -15.24
N ASP A 174 0.94 2.72 -16.16
CA ASP A 174 2.38 2.43 -16.23
C ASP A 174 3.18 3.73 -16.36
N ILE A 175 2.77 4.68 -17.23
CA ILE A 175 3.40 6.00 -17.38
C ILE A 175 3.33 6.80 -16.08
N MET A 176 2.15 6.85 -15.47
CA MET A 176 1.89 7.74 -14.34
C MET A 176 2.57 7.32 -13.02
N ILE A 177 2.94 6.06 -12.86
CA ILE A 177 3.66 5.59 -11.68
C ILE A 177 5.18 5.78 -11.77
N GLN A 178 5.75 6.04 -12.97
CA GLN A 178 7.20 6.10 -13.15
C GLN A 178 7.92 7.12 -12.24
N PRO A 179 7.38 8.32 -11.96
CA PRO A 179 8.03 9.24 -11.05
C PRO A 179 8.19 8.73 -9.61
N ALA A 180 7.51 7.64 -9.21
CA ALA A 180 7.80 6.97 -7.95
C ALA A 180 9.26 6.48 -7.86
N SER A 181 9.89 6.17 -8.98
CA SER A 181 11.33 5.87 -9.04
C SER A 181 12.25 7.02 -8.61
N LEU A 182 11.73 8.25 -8.62
CA LEU A 182 12.45 9.43 -8.16
C LEU A 182 12.07 9.82 -6.73
N VAL A 183 10.77 9.81 -6.40
CA VAL A 183 10.23 10.43 -5.17
C VAL A 183 9.40 9.50 -4.31
N GLY A 184 9.23 8.24 -4.70
CA GLY A 184 8.39 7.25 -4.02
C GLY A 184 6.90 7.60 -4.01
N VAL A 185 6.09 6.72 -3.45
CA VAL A 185 4.64 6.92 -3.32
C VAL A 185 4.29 8.17 -2.50
N HIS A 186 5.12 8.55 -1.55
CA HIS A 186 4.93 9.74 -0.72
C HIS A 186 5.17 11.04 -1.51
N GLY A 187 6.14 11.04 -2.43
CA GLY A 187 6.31 12.15 -3.37
C GLY A 187 5.15 12.26 -4.36
N LEU A 188 4.60 11.12 -4.81
CA LEU A 188 3.35 11.11 -5.60
C LEU A 188 2.18 11.66 -4.79
N THR A 189 2.05 11.34 -3.50
CA THR A 189 1.06 11.94 -2.59
C THR A 189 1.18 13.46 -2.56
N PHE A 190 2.41 13.99 -2.41
CA PHE A 190 2.67 15.42 -2.43
C PHE A 190 2.17 16.08 -3.71
N ALA A 191 2.58 15.54 -4.86
CA ALA A 191 2.19 16.05 -6.18
C ALA A 191 0.67 15.94 -6.40
N THR A 192 0.04 14.86 -5.95
CA THR A 192 -1.42 14.64 -6.04
C THR A 192 -2.18 15.74 -5.33
N ILE A 193 -1.80 16.11 -4.11
CA ILE A 193 -2.46 17.19 -3.35
C ILE A 193 -2.28 18.54 -4.06
N LEU A 194 -1.09 18.83 -4.59
CA LEU A 194 -0.85 20.05 -5.36
C LEU A 194 -1.73 20.11 -6.60
N LEU A 195 -1.75 19.07 -7.43
CA LEU A 195 -2.54 18.98 -8.65
C LEU A 195 -4.05 19.05 -8.36
N ALA A 196 -4.52 18.33 -7.36
CA ALA A 196 -5.92 18.34 -6.95
C ALA A 196 -6.38 19.73 -6.44
N SER A 197 -5.46 20.56 -5.96
CA SER A 197 -5.75 21.90 -5.45
C SER A 197 -5.84 23.00 -6.53
N LEU A 198 -5.43 22.70 -7.76
CA LEU A 198 -5.38 23.68 -8.86
C LEU A 198 -6.70 24.42 -9.14
N PRO A 199 -7.89 23.78 -8.98
CA PRO A 199 -9.16 24.51 -9.16
C PRO A 199 -9.33 25.75 -8.29
N LEU A 200 -8.70 25.80 -7.10
CA LEU A 200 -8.74 26.96 -6.19
C LEU A 200 -7.69 28.02 -6.48
N LEU A 201 -6.74 27.76 -7.37
CA LEU A 201 -5.62 28.63 -7.63
C LEU A 201 -5.82 29.44 -8.94
N GLY A 202 -5.09 30.54 -9.06
CA GLY A 202 -5.12 31.37 -10.26
C GLY A 202 -4.55 30.68 -11.51
N TRP A 203 -4.78 31.26 -12.67
CA TRP A 203 -4.45 30.66 -13.97
C TRP A 203 -2.96 30.27 -14.11
N ALA A 204 -2.04 31.10 -13.58
CA ALA A 204 -0.60 30.81 -13.64
C ALA A 204 -0.24 29.52 -12.92
N TRP A 205 -0.87 29.26 -11.77
CA TRP A 205 -0.69 28.00 -11.02
C TRP A 205 -1.29 26.81 -11.76
N ARG A 206 -2.45 27.00 -12.43
CA ARG A 206 -3.07 25.95 -13.25
C ARG A 206 -2.18 25.61 -14.44
N ALA A 207 -1.66 26.61 -15.13
CA ALA A 207 -0.72 26.41 -16.24
C ALA A 207 0.57 25.71 -15.76
N GLY A 208 1.14 26.16 -14.64
CA GLY A 208 2.30 25.50 -14.03
C GLY A 208 2.03 24.05 -13.64
N GLY A 209 0.87 23.76 -13.03
CA GLY A 209 0.48 22.40 -12.68
C GLY A 209 0.28 21.50 -13.90
N LEU A 210 -0.31 22.01 -14.98
CA LEU A 210 -0.42 21.26 -16.25
C LEU A 210 0.95 21.01 -16.88
N ALA A 211 1.87 21.98 -16.80
CA ALA A 211 3.24 21.80 -17.28
C ALA A 211 3.97 20.71 -16.45
N VAL A 212 3.81 20.70 -15.13
CA VAL A 212 4.35 19.63 -14.26
C VAL A 212 3.76 18.28 -14.64
N LEU A 213 2.45 18.20 -14.88
CA LEU A 213 1.81 16.95 -15.29
C LEU A 213 2.31 16.49 -16.68
N ALA A 214 2.54 17.40 -17.60
CA ALA A 214 3.10 17.08 -18.92
C ALA A 214 4.56 16.57 -18.80
N LEU A 215 5.38 17.19 -17.95
CA LEU A 215 6.74 16.72 -17.66
C LEU A 215 6.72 15.36 -16.96
N TRP A 216 5.80 15.13 -16.06
CA TRP A 216 5.57 13.85 -15.40
C TRP A 216 5.25 12.76 -16.43
N CYS A 217 4.26 13.00 -17.32
CA CYS A 217 3.92 12.07 -18.40
C CYS A 217 5.13 11.83 -19.33
N GLY A 218 5.82 12.91 -19.74
CA GLY A 218 7.01 12.83 -20.59
C GLY A 218 8.11 11.99 -19.96
N PHE A 219 8.40 12.19 -18.68
CA PHE A 219 9.34 11.35 -17.92
C PHE A 219 8.92 9.88 -17.93
N GLY A 220 7.64 9.62 -17.65
CA GLY A 220 7.11 8.25 -17.64
C GLY A 220 7.24 7.55 -18.99
N ILE A 221 6.93 8.24 -20.08
CA ILE A 221 7.08 7.72 -21.45
C ILE A 221 8.56 7.40 -21.72
N VAL A 222 9.45 8.36 -21.51
CA VAL A 222 10.88 8.18 -21.77
C VAL A 222 11.45 7.02 -20.96
N ARG A 223 11.06 6.89 -19.67
CA ARG A 223 11.53 5.81 -18.82
C ARG A 223 11.01 4.45 -19.27
N LEU A 224 9.74 4.35 -19.67
CA LEU A 224 9.16 3.10 -20.16
C LEU A 224 9.77 2.65 -21.49
N ASP A 225 10.06 3.60 -22.38
CA ASP A 225 10.63 3.30 -23.70
C ASP A 225 12.15 2.93 -23.65
N GLN A 226 12.82 3.14 -22.50
CA GLN A 226 14.19 2.63 -22.34
C GLN A 226 14.18 1.09 -22.40
N PRO A 227 15.11 0.49 -23.15
CA PRO A 227 15.19 -0.96 -23.24
C PRO A 227 15.50 -1.57 -21.86
N MET A 228 14.87 -2.72 -21.58
CA MET A 228 15.20 -3.51 -20.39
C MET A 228 16.51 -4.27 -20.63
N PRO A 229 17.38 -4.40 -19.61
CA PRO A 229 18.50 -5.33 -19.71
C PRO A 229 18.00 -6.77 -19.93
N PRO A 230 18.81 -7.63 -20.55
CA PRO A 230 18.47 -9.04 -20.66
C PRO A 230 18.35 -9.67 -19.26
N GLY A 231 17.26 -10.37 -19.02
CA GLY A 231 17.04 -11.14 -17.79
C GLY A 231 17.87 -12.44 -17.77
N PRO A 232 17.94 -13.09 -16.60
CA PRO A 232 18.52 -14.42 -16.49
C PRO A 232 17.62 -15.43 -17.23
N ASP A 233 18.19 -16.52 -17.69
CA ASP A 233 17.41 -17.64 -18.24
C ASP A 233 16.74 -18.40 -17.08
N LEU A 234 15.69 -17.85 -16.55
CA LEU A 234 14.95 -18.38 -15.40
C LEU A 234 13.47 -18.05 -15.52
N THR A 235 12.62 -19.06 -15.37
CA THR A 235 11.16 -18.92 -15.32
C THR A 235 10.66 -19.07 -13.89
N VAL A 236 9.87 -18.11 -13.41
CA VAL A 236 9.21 -18.18 -12.10
C VAL A 236 7.83 -18.80 -12.27
N LEU A 237 7.59 -19.91 -11.57
CA LEU A 237 6.35 -20.68 -11.59
C LEU A 237 5.50 -20.30 -10.37
N LEU A 238 4.57 -19.37 -10.54
CA LEU A 238 3.69 -18.88 -9.47
C LEU A 238 2.48 -19.83 -9.34
N ILE A 239 2.34 -20.47 -8.19
CA ILE A 239 1.29 -21.45 -7.91
C ILE A 239 0.18 -20.78 -7.08
N GLN A 240 -1.02 -20.71 -7.62
CA GLN A 240 -2.21 -20.19 -6.95
C GLN A 240 -3.16 -21.34 -6.59
N GLY A 241 -3.20 -21.72 -5.30
CA GLY A 241 -3.98 -22.89 -4.86
C GLY A 241 -5.49 -22.64 -4.75
N ASN A 242 -5.91 -21.39 -4.57
CA ASN A 242 -7.28 -20.99 -4.31
C ASN A 242 -7.96 -21.78 -3.17
N VAL A 243 -7.23 -22.02 -2.10
CA VAL A 243 -7.73 -22.73 -0.92
C VAL A 243 -8.45 -21.74 -0.01
N ALA A 244 -9.72 -22.00 0.27
CA ALA A 244 -10.51 -21.18 1.19
C ALA A 244 -9.87 -21.15 2.58
N GLN A 245 -9.84 -19.97 3.22
CA GLN A 245 -9.17 -19.80 4.51
C GLN A 245 -9.68 -20.76 5.59
N GLY A 246 -11.01 -21.06 5.62
CA GLY A 246 -11.62 -22.00 6.55
C GLY A 246 -11.20 -23.44 6.38
N GLN A 247 -10.78 -23.81 5.20
CA GLN A 247 -10.34 -25.17 4.89
C GLN A 247 -8.86 -25.38 5.16
N LYS A 248 -8.08 -24.28 5.19
CA LYS A 248 -6.62 -24.31 5.23
C LYS A 248 -6.04 -25.07 6.44
N TRP A 249 -6.72 -25.02 7.57
CA TRP A 249 -6.30 -25.63 8.82
C TRP A 249 -7.18 -26.83 9.24
N ASP A 250 -8.09 -27.26 8.36
CA ASP A 250 -8.89 -28.47 8.59
C ASP A 250 -8.02 -29.70 8.41
N ARG A 251 -7.81 -30.44 9.50
CA ARG A 251 -6.99 -31.66 9.49
C ARG A 251 -7.47 -32.70 8.50
N ALA A 252 -8.77 -32.77 8.24
CA ALA A 252 -9.34 -33.70 7.28
C ALA A 252 -8.98 -33.34 5.82
N LEU A 253 -8.69 -32.05 5.55
CA LEU A 253 -8.38 -31.56 4.21
C LEU A 253 -6.88 -31.36 3.96
N MET A 254 -6.03 -31.45 4.99
CA MET A 254 -4.58 -31.18 4.87
C MET A 254 -3.92 -31.99 3.76
N VAL A 255 -4.22 -33.28 3.67
CA VAL A 255 -3.65 -34.16 2.63
C VAL A 255 -4.12 -33.75 1.25
N SER A 256 -5.42 -33.50 1.07
CA SER A 256 -5.98 -33.10 -0.23
C SER A 256 -5.46 -31.72 -0.68
N ILE A 257 -5.32 -30.76 0.23
CA ILE A 257 -4.73 -29.45 -0.03
C ILE A 257 -3.26 -29.60 -0.46
N PHE A 258 -2.49 -30.41 0.25
CA PHE A 258 -1.09 -30.68 -0.10
C PHE A 258 -0.96 -31.32 -1.49
N GLN A 259 -1.76 -32.35 -1.78
CA GLN A 259 -1.79 -32.99 -3.10
C GLN A 259 -2.23 -32.04 -4.21
N HIS A 260 -3.15 -31.12 -3.92
CA HIS A 260 -3.57 -30.09 -4.86
C HIS A 260 -2.39 -29.17 -5.26
N TYR A 261 -1.63 -28.66 -4.27
CA TYR A 261 -0.44 -27.86 -4.55
C TYR A 261 0.65 -28.63 -5.30
N LEU A 262 0.89 -29.90 -4.95
CA LEU A 262 1.82 -30.76 -5.68
C LEU A 262 1.37 -31.00 -7.13
N SER A 263 0.06 -31.16 -7.37
CA SER A 263 -0.49 -31.32 -8.73
C SER A 263 -0.28 -30.07 -9.59
N LEU A 264 -0.60 -28.88 -9.04
CA LEU A 264 -0.36 -27.61 -9.73
C LEU A 264 1.14 -27.37 -9.98
N THR A 265 2.01 -27.78 -9.05
CA THR A 265 3.45 -27.70 -9.23
C THR A 265 3.94 -28.57 -10.38
N ARG A 266 3.50 -29.84 -10.47
CA ARG A 266 3.83 -30.72 -11.59
C ARG A 266 3.32 -30.17 -12.93
N GLN A 267 2.12 -29.59 -12.93
CA GLN A 267 1.57 -28.92 -14.12
C GLN A 267 2.48 -27.77 -14.56
N ALA A 268 2.86 -26.86 -13.66
CA ALA A 268 3.73 -25.73 -13.95
C ALA A 268 5.10 -26.16 -14.49
N VAL A 269 5.70 -27.19 -13.89
CA VAL A 269 7.00 -27.74 -14.33
C VAL A 269 6.88 -28.37 -15.73
N ALA A 270 5.78 -29.09 -16.01
CA ALA A 270 5.52 -29.64 -17.34
C ALA A 270 5.34 -28.54 -18.39
N GLU A 271 4.62 -27.46 -18.06
CA GLU A 271 4.45 -26.28 -18.93
C GLU A 271 5.76 -25.52 -19.16
N ALA A 272 6.68 -25.50 -18.18
CA ALA A 272 8.00 -24.90 -18.33
C ALA A 272 8.92 -25.66 -19.32
N GLY A 273 8.58 -26.91 -19.66
CA GLY A 273 9.23 -27.63 -20.76
C GLY A 273 10.72 -27.91 -20.58
N GLY A 274 11.22 -28.02 -19.34
CA GLY A 274 12.64 -28.27 -19.01
C GLY A 274 13.53 -27.03 -18.98
N HIS A 275 12.98 -25.82 -19.13
CA HIS A 275 13.72 -24.58 -18.88
C HIS A 275 14.04 -24.42 -17.39
N PRO A 276 15.17 -23.75 -17.04
CA PRO A 276 15.49 -23.43 -15.66
C PRO A 276 14.32 -22.70 -14.99
N ALA A 277 13.91 -23.19 -13.82
CA ALA A 277 12.71 -22.68 -13.16
C ALA A 277 12.86 -22.58 -11.63
N VAL A 278 12.07 -21.70 -11.02
CA VAL A 278 11.84 -21.62 -9.58
C VAL A 278 10.35 -21.65 -9.29
N VAL A 279 9.94 -22.57 -8.41
CA VAL A 279 8.54 -22.72 -7.99
C VAL A 279 8.25 -21.82 -6.80
N VAL A 280 7.11 -21.13 -6.78
CA VAL A 280 6.73 -20.27 -5.66
C VAL A 280 5.31 -20.61 -5.19
N TRP A 281 5.17 -21.00 -3.93
CA TRP A 281 3.87 -21.19 -3.28
C TRP A 281 3.51 -20.01 -2.39
N PRO A 282 2.21 -19.72 -2.22
CA PRO A 282 1.74 -18.61 -1.38
C PRO A 282 2.13 -18.72 0.09
N GLU A 283 1.84 -17.65 0.83
CA GLU A 283 1.98 -17.58 2.29
C GLU A 283 1.25 -18.74 2.99
N THR A 284 1.96 -19.43 3.88
CA THR A 284 1.45 -20.57 4.66
C THR A 284 0.68 -21.60 3.80
N ALA A 285 1.12 -21.83 2.55
CA ALA A 285 0.47 -22.77 1.64
C ALA A 285 0.71 -24.23 2.00
N SER A 286 1.89 -24.53 2.58
CA SER A 286 2.19 -25.88 3.05
C SER A 286 1.42 -26.19 4.35
N PRO A 287 0.56 -27.20 4.38
CA PRO A 287 -0.06 -27.66 5.62
C PRO A 287 0.92 -28.46 6.51
N ALA A 288 2.04 -28.92 5.95
CA ALA A 288 3.10 -29.60 6.68
C ALA A 288 4.11 -28.60 7.27
N LEU A 289 4.68 -28.93 8.43
CA LEU A 289 5.77 -28.18 9.05
C LEU A 289 7.08 -28.52 8.34
N LEU A 290 7.44 -27.74 7.33
CA LEU A 290 8.61 -28.00 6.49
C LEU A 290 9.94 -28.03 7.28
N GLN A 291 9.99 -27.41 8.45
CA GLN A 291 11.13 -27.46 9.34
C GLN A 291 11.49 -28.90 9.76
N THR A 292 10.49 -29.73 10.04
CA THR A 292 10.66 -31.07 10.61
C THR A 292 10.20 -32.20 9.68
N ASP A 293 9.31 -31.93 8.74
CA ASP A 293 8.74 -32.92 7.83
C ASP A 293 9.60 -33.06 6.55
N ALA A 294 10.61 -33.95 6.64
CA ALA A 294 11.50 -34.25 5.53
C ALA A 294 10.78 -34.91 4.34
N GLU A 295 9.72 -35.68 4.61
CA GLU A 295 8.94 -36.33 3.55
C GLU A 295 8.13 -35.31 2.74
N ALA A 296 7.50 -34.34 3.41
CA ALA A 296 6.83 -33.27 2.71
C ALA A 296 7.79 -32.47 1.83
N ARG A 297 9.01 -32.16 2.33
CA ARG A 297 10.03 -31.47 1.52
C ARG A 297 10.45 -32.30 0.30
N ARG A 298 10.65 -33.61 0.48
CA ARG A 298 11.00 -34.52 -0.62
C ARG A 298 9.91 -34.53 -1.69
N LEU A 299 8.64 -34.65 -1.30
CA LEU A 299 7.51 -34.63 -2.23
C LEU A 299 7.38 -33.32 -3.00
N ILE A 300 7.66 -32.18 -2.34
CA ILE A 300 7.68 -30.86 -3.00
C ILE A 300 8.83 -30.80 -4.02
N ALA A 301 10.04 -31.24 -3.64
CA ALA A 301 11.20 -31.24 -4.54
C ALA A 301 10.99 -32.17 -5.76
N GLU A 302 10.36 -33.33 -5.54
CA GLU A 302 9.97 -34.23 -6.63
C GLU A 302 8.94 -33.60 -7.58
N ALA A 303 7.91 -32.94 -7.01
CA ALA A 303 6.92 -32.24 -7.83
C ALA A 303 7.55 -31.06 -8.59
N ALA A 304 8.53 -30.39 -8.01
CA ALA A 304 9.29 -29.31 -8.64
C ALA A 304 10.30 -29.81 -9.68
N GLY A 305 10.46 -31.12 -9.87
CA GLY A 305 11.37 -31.68 -10.88
C GLY A 305 12.84 -31.32 -10.66
N GLY A 306 13.25 -31.06 -9.44
CA GLY A 306 14.59 -30.64 -9.06
C GLY A 306 14.82 -29.12 -9.14
N ALA A 307 13.82 -28.33 -9.54
CA ALA A 307 13.87 -26.88 -9.46
C ALA A 307 13.84 -26.40 -8.00
N THR A 308 14.47 -25.26 -7.73
CA THR A 308 14.33 -24.59 -6.41
C THR A 308 12.87 -24.27 -6.15
N ALA A 309 12.41 -24.46 -4.89
CA ALA A 309 11.05 -24.14 -4.49
C ALA A 309 11.01 -23.19 -3.29
N LEU A 310 10.32 -22.05 -3.45
CA LEU A 310 10.09 -21.03 -2.43
C LEU A 310 8.69 -21.24 -1.85
N ILE A 311 8.60 -21.77 -0.64
CA ILE A 311 7.35 -22.30 -0.08
C ILE A 311 6.97 -21.58 1.20
N GLY A 312 5.76 -21.00 1.25
CA GLY A 312 5.20 -20.44 2.48
C GLY A 312 4.78 -21.53 3.46
N SER A 313 5.31 -21.51 4.67
CA SER A 313 5.00 -22.48 5.75
C SER A 313 5.13 -21.82 7.12
N VAL A 314 4.57 -22.49 8.14
CA VAL A 314 4.82 -22.13 9.54
C VAL A 314 6.04 -22.91 10.04
N ARG A 315 6.84 -22.28 10.91
CA ARG A 315 7.90 -22.93 11.67
C ARG A 315 7.87 -22.51 13.14
N PHE A 316 8.62 -23.17 13.98
CA PHE A 316 8.82 -22.76 15.37
C PHE A 316 10.27 -22.36 15.59
N ASP A 317 10.50 -21.25 16.32
CA ASP A 317 11.84 -20.87 16.74
C ASP A 317 12.33 -21.69 17.95
N ASP A 318 13.57 -21.46 18.39
CA ASP A 318 14.18 -22.20 19.49
C ASP A 318 13.45 -21.98 20.83
N ALA A 319 12.67 -20.92 20.95
CA ALA A 319 11.81 -20.66 22.11
C ALA A 319 10.41 -21.28 21.97
N GLY A 320 10.15 -22.05 20.90
CA GLY A 320 8.86 -22.68 20.62
C GLY A 320 7.79 -21.71 20.13
N ARG A 321 8.15 -20.48 19.70
CA ARG A 321 7.20 -19.49 19.20
C ARG A 321 6.97 -19.72 17.69
N PRO A 322 5.73 -19.69 17.21
CA PRO A 322 5.44 -19.84 15.79
C PRO A 322 5.96 -18.63 14.99
N ARG A 323 6.42 -18.89 13.77
CA ARG A 323 6.84 -17.89 12.77
C ARG A 323 6.18 -18.17 11.44
N ASN A 324 5.76 -17.12 10.77
CA ASN A 324 5.29 -17.17 9.39
C ASN A 324 6.52 -17.05 8.48
N SER A 325 6.82 -18.09 7.70
CA SER A 325 8.13 -18.21 7.06
C SER A 325 8.02 -18.61 5.59
N LEU A 326 9.01 -18.19 4.81
CA LEU A 326 9.30 -18.68 3.47
C LEU A 326 10.50 -19.62 3.56
N PHE A 327 10.33 -20.84 3.06
CA PHE A 327 11.39 -21.85 2.95
C PHE A 327 11.89 -21.90 1.51
N ALA A 328 13.19 -21.81 1.33
CA ALA A 328 13.84 -22.14 0.08
C ALA A 328 14.29 -23.59 0.12
N LEU A 329 13.71 -24.42 -0.73
CA LEU A 329 14.03 -25.84 -0.86
C LEU A 329 14.83 -26.06 -2.14
N GLY A 330 15.99 -26.69 -2.01
CA GLY A 330 16.80 -27.16 -3.12
C GLY A 330 16.38 -28.55 -3.62
N ALA A 331 17.18 -29.09 -4.53
CA ALA A 331 17.01 -30.45 -5.05
C ALA A 331 17.02 -31.47 -3.89
N GLY A 332 16.11 -32.44 -3.93
CA GLY A 332 15.96 -33.44 -2.87
C GLY A 332 15.29 -32.93 -1.60
N GLY A 333 14.83 -31.68 -1.53
CA GLY A 333 14.12 -31.13 -0.39
C GLY A 333 15.05 -30.62 0.73
N THR A 334 16.32 -30.32 0.44
CA THR A 334 17.22 -29.63 1.37
C THR A 334 16.73 -28.21 1.64
N ILE A 335 16.81 -27.76 2.89
CA ILE A 335 16.51 -26.37 3.24
C ILE A 335 17.76 -25.55 2.97
N GLU A 336 17.72 -24.71 1.93
CA GLU A 336 18.83 -23.83 1.54
C GLU A 336 18.80 -22.49 2.29
N ALA A 337 17.60 -21.96 2.52
CA ALA A 337 17.41 -20.71 3.26
C ALA A 337 16.02 -20.65 3.89
N ILE A 338 15.88 -19.83 4.91
CA ILE A 338 14.58 -19.50 5.56
C ILE A 338 14.51 -18.01 5.77
N TYR A 339 13.37 -17.42 5.44
CA TYR A 339 13.02 -16.04 5.78
C TYR A 339 11.81 -16.03 6.69
N ASP A 340 11.86 -15.27 7.77
CA ASP A 340 10.74 -15.08 8.68
C ASP A 340 10.10 -13.71 8.50
N LYS A 341 8.79 -13.66 8.40
CA LYS A 341 8.02 -12.43 8.34
C LYS A 341 8.36 -11.52 9.52
N TRP A 342 8.75 -10.28 9.24
CA TRP A 342 9.15 -9.34 10.28
C TRP A 342 8.07 -8.28 10.57
N HIS A 343 7.33 -7.80 9.56
CA HIS A 343 6.16 -6.96 9.74
C HIS A 343 4.89 -7.79 9.88
N LEU A 344 4.48 -8.03 11.12
CA LEU A 344 3.28 -8.79 11.44
C LEU A 344 2.03 -7.91 11.37
N VAL A 345 0.91 -8.52 10.99
CA VAL A 345 -0.40 -7.84 10.94
C VAL A 345 -0.96 -7.67 12.36
N PRO A 346 -1.18 -6.43 12.82
CA PRO A 346 -1.78 -6.18 14.14
C PRO A 346 -3.15 -6.83 14.26
N PHE A 347 -3.45 -7.43 15.41
CA PHE A 347 -4.68 -8.17 15.74
C PHE A 347 -4.95 -9.42 14.90
N GLY A 348 -4.32 -9.55 13.74
CA GLY A 348 -4.38 -10.76 12.92
C GLY A 348 -3.33 -11.79 13.32
N GLU A 349 -2.07 -11.38 13.33
CA GLU A 349 -0.92 -12.26 13.58
C GLU A 349 -0.32 -12.08 14.96
N TYR A 350 -0.53 -10.96 15.61
CA TYR A 350 -0.14 -10.71 17.01
C TYR A 350 -1.06 -9.67 17.63
N GLN A 351 -1.06 -9.63 18.96
CA GLN A 351 -1.77 -8.60 19.71
C GLN A 351 -0.79 -7.53 20.18
N PRO A 352 -1.01 -6.24 19.80
CA PRO A 352 -0.20 -5.15 20.32
C PRO A 352 -0.36 -4.97 21.84
N ASP A 353 0.76 -4.91 22.58
CA ASP A 353 0.77 -4.77 24.06
C ASP A 353 0.05 -3.50 24.54
N TRP A 354 0.11 -2.41 23.75
CA TRP A 354 -0.50 -1.12 24.06
C TRP A 354 -2.04 -1.09 23.95
N LEU A 355 -2.65 -2.13 23.30
CA LEU A 355 -4.10 -2.24 23.16
C LEU A 355 -4.56 -3.69 23.33
N PRO A 356 -4.64 -4.21 24.57
CA PRO A 356 -4.96 -5.59 24.85
C PRO A 356 -6.48 -5.86 24.73
N LEU A 357 -6.99 -5.95 23.50
CA LEU A 357 -8.42 -6.19 23.24
C LEU A 357 -8.87 -7.64 23.41
N GLY A 358 -7.95 -8.58 23.66
CA GLY A 358 -8.24 -10.03 23.72
C GLY A 358 -8.70 -10.60 22.38
N ILE A 359 -8.51 -9.87 21.28
CA ILE A 359 -8.83 -10.31 19.92
C ILE A 359 -7.58 -11.01 19.39
N GLN A 360 -7.64 -12.33 19.32
CA GLN A 360 -6.54 -13.15 18.82
C GLN A 360 -7.06 -14.11 17.77
N VAL A 361 -6.61 -13.94 16.53
CA VAL A 361 -7.01 -14.79 15.40
C VAL A 361 -6.08 -16.01 15.31
N VAL A 362 -4.79 -15.82 15.54
CA VAL A 362 -3.81 -16.93 15.55
C VAL A 362 -3.73 -17.54 16.95
N PRO A 363 -3.99 -18.86 17.13
CA PRO A 363 -3.87 -19.52 18.43
C PRO A 363 -2.44 -19.48 18.98
N GLY A 364 -2.28 -19.53 20.31
CA GLY A 364 -0.98 -19.70 20.94
C GLY A 364 -0.14 -18.44 21.18
N GLY A 365 -0.74 -17.26 21.16
CA GLY A 365 -0.03 -15.99 21.46
C GLY A 365 0.39 -15.18 20.22
N GLY A 366 0.09 -15.66 19.02
CA GLY A 366 0.46 -15.02 17.76
C GLY A 366 1.83 -15.45 17.25
N PHE A 367 2.20 -14.91 16.08
CA PHE A 367 3.52 -15.14 15.49
C PHE A 367 4.61 -14.28 16.15
N ALA A 368 5.84 -14.77 16.14
CA ALA A 368 7.03 -13.99 16.47
C ALA A 368 7.57 -13.30 15.21
N SER A 369 7.97 -12.01 15.37
CA SER A 369 8.54 -11.21 14.28
C SER A 369 9.94 -11.72 13.90
N GLY A 370 10.23 -11.72 12.58
CA GLY A 370 11.57 -11.92 12.03
C GLY A 370 12.52 -10.76 12.34
N PRO A 371 13.81 -10.89 11.94
CA PRO A 371 14.84 -9.88 12.24
C PRO A 371 14.77 -8.62 11.35
N GLY A 372 14.15 -8.70 10.18
CA GLY A 372 14.08 -7.64 9.18
C GLY A 372 14.06 -8.15 7.76
N PRO A 373 14.07 -7.24 6.76
CA PRO A 373 14.24 -7.62 5.36
C PRO A 373 15.52 -8.39 5.16
N ALA A 374 15.52 -9.37 4.26
CA ALA A 374 16.69 -10.16 3.96
C ALA A 374 16.74 -10.56 2.48
N THR A 375 17.94 -10.68 1.97
CA THR A 375 18.23 -11.26 0.66
C THR A 375 18.63 -12.71 0.83
N LEU A 376 17.98 -13.60 0.09
CA LEU A 376 18.28 -15.01 0.11
C LEU A 376 19.22 -15.35 -1.05
N HIS A 377 20.40 -15.90 -0.72
CA HIS A 377 21.36 -16.42 -1.67
C HIS A 377 21.17 -17.92 -1.80
N ILE A 378 20.47 -18.34 -2.84
CA ILE A 378 20.09 -19.74 -3.07
C ILE A 378 20.83 -20.23 -4.32
N PRO A 379 21.48 -21.40 -4.26
CA PRO A 379 22.19 -21.93 -5.42
C PRO A 379 21.28 -22.06 -6.65
N GLY A 380 21.75 -21.59 -7.80
CA GLY A 380 21.05 -21.73 -9.08
C GLY A 380 20.00 -20.67 -9.41
N ILE A 381 19.72 -19.73 -8.52
CA ILE A 381 18.84 -18.60 -8.79
C ILE A 381 19.51 -17.26 -8.38
N PRO A 382 19.17 -16.13 -9.05
CA PRO A 382 19.67 -14.82 -8.63
C PRO A 382 19.23 -14.48 -7.19
N PRO A 383 20.00 -13.65 -6.47
CA PRO A 383 19.66 -13.21 -5.12
C PRO A 383 18.25 -12.65 -5.04
N VAL A 384 17.43 -13.15 -4.12
CA VAL A 384 16.01 -12.81 -4.01
C VAL A 384 15.66 -12.14 -2.67
N GLY A 385 15.02 -10.98 -2.74
CA GLY A 385 14.42 -10.31 -1.59
C GLY A 385 13.06 -10.94 -1.26
N ALA A 386 12.92 -11.48 -0.05
CA ALA A 386 11.70 -12.15 0.37
C ALA A 386 10.73 -11.18 1.06
N LEU A 387 9.46 -11.23 0.68
CA LEU A 387 8.36 -10.47 1.27
C LEU A 387 7.18 -11.39 1.56
N ILE A 388 6.65 -11.32 2.77
CA ILE A 388 5.46 -12.08 3.15
C ILE A 388 4.28 -11.11 3.37
N CYS A 389 3.31 -11.14 2.44
CA CYS A 389 2.00 -10.48 2.56
C CYS A 389 2.11 -8.97 2.86
N TYR A 390 1.71 -8.58 4.07
CA TYR A 390 1.64 -7.22 4.61
C TYR A 390 2.92 -6.40 4.42
N GLU A 391 4.08 -7.03 4.35
CA GLU A 391 5.37 -6.36 4.20
C GLU A 391 5.46 -5.49 2.94
N ALA A 392 4.74 -5.86 1.88
CA ALA A 392 4.74 -5.12 0.62
C ALA A 392 4.16 -3.69 0.72
N ILE A 393 3.42 -3.36 1.78
CA ILE A 393 2.83 -2.01 1.91
C ILE A 393 3.82 -0.96 2.42
N PHE A 394 4.95 -1.38 3.00
CA PHE A 394 5.94 -0.50 3.62
C PHE A 394 6.96 0.00 2.58
N SER A 395 6.85 1.27 2.21
CA SER A 395 7.77 1.89 1.25
C SER A 395 9.19 1.98 1.84
N HIS A 396 10.19 1.58 1.06
CA HIS A 396 11.62 1.60 1.45
C HIS A 396 11.95 0.74 2.69
N GLN A 397 11.19 -0.35 2.90
CA GLN A 397 11.42 -1.34 3.97
C GLN A 397 11.22 -2.76 3.44
N VAL A 398 11.34 -2.97 2.13
CA VAL A 398 11.02 -4.23 1.46
C VAL A 398 12.25 -5.04 1.05
N ILE A 399 13.44 -4.48 1.18
CA ILE A 399 14.70 -5.15 0.85
C ILE A 399 15.76 -4.87 1.90
N ASP A 400 16.78 -5.71 1.96
CA ASP A 400 18.03 -5.40 2.63
C ASP A 400 18.87 -4.48 1.72
N GLU A 401 19.09 -3.24 2.16
CA GLU A 401 19.86 -2.26 1.38
C GLU A 401 21.37 -2.56 1.39
N ALA A 402 21.86 -3.24 2.42
CA ALA A 402 23.26 -3.63 2.54
C ALA A 402 23.60 -4.84 1.66
N ASP A 403 22.61 -5.70 1.42
CA ASP A 403 22.70 -6.88 0.57
C ASP A 403 21.54 -6.89 -0.44
N ARG A 404 21.63 -6.01 -1.45
CA ARG A 404 20.53 -5.75 -2.37
C ARG A 404 20.23 -6.94 -3.27
N PRO A 405 18.97 -7.41 -3.33
CA PRO A 405 18.58 -8.50 -4.23
C PRO A 405 18.51 -8.06 -5.69
N ASP A 406 18.45 -9.04 -6.61
CA ASP A 406 18.22 -8.83 -8.04
C ASP A 406 16.72 -8.81 -8.39
N TRP A 407 15.87 -9.42 -7.56
CA TRP A 407 14.43 -9.47 -7.71
C TRP A 407 13.75 -9.68 -6.36
N MET A 408 12.46 -9.44 -6.31
CA MET A 408 11.63 -9.62 -5.12
C MET A 408 10.60 -10.73 -5.34
N VAL A 409 10.39 -11.55 -4.32
CA VAL A 409 9.28 -12.50 -4.25
C VAL A 409 8.32 -12.08 -3.15
N ASN A 410 7.03 -11.93 -3.47
CA ASN A 410 5.98 -11.64 -2.49
C ASN A 410 4.99 -12.79 -2.41
N ILE A 411 5.08 -13.57 -1.35
CA ILE A 411 4.10 -14.62 -1.05
C ILE A 411 3.00 -14.07 -0.15
N THR A 412 1.73 -14.30 -0.49
CA THR A 412 0.62 -13.69 0.25
C THR A 412 -0.60 -14.59 0.40
N ASN A 413 -1.40 -14.30 1.41
CA ASN A 413 -2.70 -14.93 1.62
C ASN A 413 -3.80 -13.86 1.79
N ASP A 414 -4.29 -13.34 0.66
CA ASP A 414 -5.35 -12.33 0.63
C ASP A 414 -6.76 -12.90 0.95
N ALA A 415 -6.87 -14.19 1.31
CA ALA A 415 -8.16 -14.82 1.63
C ALA A 415 -8.92 -14.11 2.77
N TRP A 416 -8.19 -13.45 3.67
CA TRP A 416 -8.75 -12.63 4.74
C TRP A 416 -9.58 -11.43 4.27
N PHE A 417 -9.31 -10.94 3.07
CA PHE A 417 -9.92 -9.71 2.54
C PHE A 417 -11.12 -10.00 1.63
N GLY A 418 -11.47 -11.27 1.39
CA GLY A 418 -12.55 -11.66 0.52
C GLY A 418 -12.43 -11.08 -0.90
N ASN A 419 -13.53 -11.04 -1.64
CA ASN A 419 -13.58 -10.37 -2.95
C ASN A 419 -13.91 -8.88 -2.79
N SER A 420 -13.03 -8.14 -2.14
CA SER A 420 -13.19 -6.71 -1.83
C SER A 420 -12.13 -5.84 -2.54
N ALA A 421 -12.05 -4.56 -2.14
CA ALA A 421 -10.96 -3.68 -2.56
C ALA A 421 -9.60 -4.09 -1.94
N GLY A 422 -9.57 -4.80 -0.81
CA GLY A 422 -8.36 -5.15 -0.06
C GLY A 422 -7.26 -5.79 -0.92
N PRO A 423 -7.52 -6.94 -1.58
CA PRO A 423 -6.50 -7.58 -2.42
C PRO A 423 -5.98 -6.70 -3.56
N ARG A 424 -6.84 -5.85 -4.12
CA ARG A 424 -6.48 -4.94 -5.23
C ARG A 424 -5.62 -3.76 -4.74
N GLN A 425 -5.92 -3.24 -3.54
CA GLN A 425 -5.10 -2.22 -2.89
C GLN A 425 -3.74 -2.77 -2.46
N HIS A 426 -3.72 -4.01 -1.99
CA HIS A 426 -2.50 -4.72 -1.62
C HIS A 426 -1.61 -5.01 -2.84
N LEU A 427 -2.23 -5.40 -3.97
CA LEU A 427 -1.54 -5.57 -5.24
C LEU A 427 -0.92 -4.24 -5.73
N ALA A 428 -1.67 -3.14 -5.65
CA ALA A 428 -1.19 -1.83 -6.01
C ALA A 428 0.05 -1.45 -5.18
N ALA A 429 0.01 -1.68 -3.85
CA ALA A 429 1.19 -1.44 -3.02
C ALA A 429 2.40 -2.27 -3.46
N ALA A 430 2.23 -3.56 -3.77
CA ALA A 430 3.32 -4.41 -4.25
C ALA A 430 3.89 -3.92 -5.60
N ARG A 431 3.03 -3.51 -6.54
CA ARG A 431 3.44 -2.91 -7.82
C ARG A 431 4.30 -1.67 -7.62
N MET A 432 3.90 -0.79 -6.70
CA MET A 432 4.64 0.42 -6.38
C MET A 432 6.07 0.10 -5.91
N ARG A 433 6.26 -0.97 -5.12
CA ARG A 433 7.60 -1.40 -4.67
C ARG A 433 8.51 -1.75 -5.83
N ALA A 434 8.00 -2.44 -6.87
CA ALA A 434 8.80 -2.74 -8.06
C ALA A 434 9.36 -1.46 -8.71
N VAL A 435 8.55 -0.41 -8.83
CA VAL A 435 8.96 0.88 -9.44
C VAL A 435 9.93 1.65 -8.55
N GLU A 436 9.66 1.70 -7.24
CA GLU A 436 10.48 2.39 -6.25
C GLU A 436 11.87 1.80 -6.14
N GLU A 437 11.94 0.47 -6.11
CA GLU A 437 13.19 -0.26 -5.99
C GLU A 437 13.87 -0.50 -7.34
N GLY A 438 13.15 -0.44 -8.46
CA GLY A 438 13.70 -0.80 -9.77
C GLY A 438 14.04 -2.28 -9.87
N LEU A 439 13.28 -3.13 -9.18
CA LEU A 439 13.44 -4.57 -9.13
C LEU A 439 12.18 -5.26 -9.66
N PRO A 440 12.32 -6.36 -10.43
CA PRO A 440 11.18 -7.21 -10.73
C PRO A 440 10.55 -7.75 -9.45
N LEU A 441 9.23 -7.88 -9.43
CA LEU A 441 8.49 -8.44 -8.30
C LEU A 441 7.57 -9.56 -8.78
N MET A 442 7.79 -10.76 -8.25
CA MET A 442 6.97 -11.94 -8.51
C MET A 442 6.08 -12.20 -7.29
N ARG A 443 4.77 -12.02 -7.49
CA ARG A 443 3.78 -12.18 -6.43
C ARG A 443 2.94 -13.41 -6.66
N THR A 444 2.88 -14.30 -5.67
CA THR A 444 1.93 -15.41 -5.63
C THR A 444 0.97 -15.24 -4.47
N ALA A 445 -0.32 -15.36 -4.76
CA ALA A 445 -1.40 -15.27 -3.78
C ALA A 445 -2.14 -16.60 -3.68
N ASN A 446 -2.77 -16.88 -2.53
CA ASN A 446 -3.60 -18.07 -2.39
C ASN A 446 -4.93 -17.90 -3.14
N THR A 447 -5.80 -16.98 -2.70
CA THR A 447 -7.09 -16.66 -3.34
C THR A 447 -7.10 -15.27 -3.97
N GLY A 448 -6.03 -14.49 -3.76
CA GLY A 448 -5.86 -13.15 -4.28
C GLY A 448 -5.41 -13.13 -5.74
N ILE A 449 -4.62 -12.11 -6.10
CA ILE A 449 -4.11 -11.92 -7.45
C ILE A 449 -2.62 -12.31 -7.47
N SER A 450 -2.26 -13.31 -8.29
CA SER A 450 -0.88 -13.64 -8.60
C SER A 450 -0.44 -12.91 -9.86
N VAL A 451 0.78 -12.35 -9.86
CA VAL A 451 1.24 -11.47 -10.94
C VAL A 451 2.77 -11.41 -10.97
N GLY A 452 3.35 -11.24 -12.16
CA GLY A 452 4.71 -10.81 -12.35
C GLY A 452 4.76 -9.34 -12.78
N PHE A 453 5.55 -8.53 -12.09
CA PHE A 453 5.89 -7.17 -12.50
C PHE A 453 7.36 -7.09 -12.90
N ASP A 454 7.66 -6.36 -13.97
CA ASP A 454 9.03 -5.96 -14.26
C ASP A 454 9.49 -4.84 -13.31
N ALA A 455 10.76 -4.45 -13.42
CA ALA A 455 11.36 -3.39 -12.61
C ALA A 455 10.80 -1.97 -12.86
N LYS A 456 9.90 -1.81 -13.82
CA LYS A 456 9.14 -0.57 -14.10
C LYS A 456 7.67 -0.68 -13.68
N GLY A 457 7.29 -1.80 -13.04
CA GLY A 457 5.92 -2.06 -12.60
C GLY A 457 4.95 -2.42 -13.73
N HIS A 458 5.47 -2.78 -14.91
CA HIS A 458 4.64 -3.30 -15.99
C HIS A 458 4.25 -4.76 -15.70
N GLU A 459 2.99 -5.09 -15.94
CA GLU A 459 2.44 -6.43 -15.70
C GLU A 459 2.83 -7.39 -16.82
N LEU A 460 3.53 -8.47 -16.47
CA LEU A 460 4.02 -9.48 -17.40
C LEU A 460 3.03 -10.65 -17.59
N GLY A 461 2.20 -10.86 -16.60
CA GLY A 461 1.17 -11.89 -16.59
C GLY A 461 0.43 -11.90 -15.27
N ARG A 462 -0.79 -12.47 -15.25
CA ARG A 462 -1.70 -12.40 -14.13
C ARG A 462 -2.60 -13.62 -14.01
N LEU A 463 -2.85 -14.07 -12.79
CA LEU A 463 -3.97 -14.89 -12.41
C LEU A 463 -4.95 -14.08 -11.58
N GLU A 464 -6.22 -14.12 -11.97
CA GLU A 464 -7.27 -13.40 -11.26
C GLU A 464 -7.62 -14.04 -9.91
N MET A 465 -8.34 -13.27 -9.08
CA MET A 465 -8.80 -13.73 -7.78
C MET A 465 -9.71 -14.95 -7.90
N GLN A 466 -9.67 -15.80 -6.87
CA GLN A 466 -10.57 -16.94 -6.70
C GLN A 466 -10.48 -18.00 -7.83
N VAL A 467 -9.33 -18.09 -8.48
CA VAL A 467 -9.01 -19.09 -9.50
C VAL A 467 -7.83 -19.92 -9.01
N ALA A 468 -7.90 -21.24 -9.09
CA ALA A 468 -6.74 -22.12 -8.95
C ALA A 468 -6.01 -22.21 -10.28
N GLY A 469 -4.67 -22.16 -10.26
CA GLY A 469 -3.90 -22.24 -11.49
C GLY A 469 -2.42 -21.97 -11.30
N VAL A 470 -1.72 -21.92 -12.43
CA VAL A 470 -0.29 -21.64 -12.50
C VAL A 470 -0.03 -20.47 -13.44
N LEU A 471 0.95 -19.64 -13.11
CA LEU A 471 1.40 -18.54 -13.97
C LEU A 471 2.91 -18.64 -14.15
N LEU A 472 3.34 -18.76 -15.38
CA LEU A 472 4.74 -18.80 -15.77
C LEU A 472 5.18 -17.40 -16.19
N VAL A 473 6.22 -16.88 -15.55
CA VAL A 473 6.79 -15.57 -15.84
C VAL A 473 8.29 -15.70 -16.03
N HIS A 474 8.79 -15.34 -17.22
CA HIS A 474 10.23 -15.22 -17.39
C HIS A 474 10.77 -14.08 -16.55
N LEU A 475 11.79 -14.32 -15.71
CA LEU A 475 12.29 -13.34 -14.76
C LEU A 475 13.03 -12.21 -15.51
N PRO A 476 12.54 -10.95 -15.46
CA PRO A 476 13.29 -9.85 -16.06
C PRO A 476 14.53 -9.48 -15.22
N ALA A 477 15.44 -8.73 -15.81
CA ALA A 477 16.53 -8.15 -15.05
C ALA A 477 16.09 -6.96 -14.20
N PRO A 478 16.79 -6.65 -13.09
CA PRO A 478 16.70 -5.36 -12.42
C PRO A 478 17.19 -4.24 -13.35
N ILE A 479 16.74 -3.02 -13.09
CA ILE A 479 17.23 -1.83 -13.80
C ILE A 479 18.22 -1.05 -12.95
N VAL A 480 18.83 -0.02 -13.56
CA VAL A 480 19.72 0.90 -12.82
C VAL A 480 18.99 1.44 -11.59
N LEU A 481 19.70 1.39 -10.45
CA LEU A 481 19.21 1.78 -9.14
C LEU A 481 18.50 3.14 -9.18
N PRO A 482 17.19 3.22 -8.92
CA PRO A 482 16.42 4.45 -8.92
C PRO A 482 16.92 5.44 -7.87
N LEU A 483 16.64 6.73 -8.08
CA LEU A 483 16.98 7.76 -7.10
C LEU A 483 16.29 7.49 -5.77
N TYR A 484 15.00 7.11 -5.81
CA TYR A 484 14.27 6.79 -4.59
C TYR A 484 14.88 5.62 -3.82
N ALA A 485 15.27 4.56 -4.49
CA ALA A 485 15.94 3.43 -3.86
C ALA A 485 17.28 3.79 -3.18
N ARG A 486 17.96 4.85 -3.67
CA ARG A 486 19.21 5.35 -3.04
C ARG A 486 19.00 6.23 -1.83
N VAL A 487 17.95 7.05 -1.84
CA VAL A 487 17.74 8.14 -0.87
C VAL A 487 16.58 7.83 0.07
N GLY A 488 15.69 6.96 -0.34
CA GLY A 488 14.55 6.49 0.43
C GLY A 488 13.61 7.59 0.88
N LEU A 489 13.10 7.42 2.07
CA LEU A 489 12.14 8.33 2.70
C LEU A 489 12.71 9.73 2.99
N LEU A 490 14.04 9.91 2.96
CA LEU A 490 14.66 11.21 3.20
C LEU A 490 14.28 12.23 2.12
N LEU A 491 14.13 11.79 0.86
CA LEU A 491 13.77 12.70 -0.22
C LEU A 491 12.34 13.25 -0.09
N PRO A 492 11.27 12.44 -0.04
CA PRO A 492 9.93 12.97 0.15
C PRO A 492 9.77 13.69 1.50
N GLY A 493 10.44 13.22 2.57
CA GLY A 493 10.46 13.87 3.87
C GLY A 493 11.11 15.25 3.83
N GLY A 494 12.27 15.39 3.19
CA GLY A 494 12.97 16.66 3.01
C GLY A 494 12.14 17.68 2.20
N VAL A 495 11.56 17.22 1.08
CA VAL A 495 10.64 18.05 0.26
C VAL A 495 9.44 18.50 1.08
N ALA A 496 8.86 17.62 1.88
CA ALA A 496 7.71 17.94 2.74
C ALA A 496 8.06 18.96 3.82
N VAL A 497 9.22 18.83 4.47
CA VAL A 497 9.71 19.81 5.46
C VAL A 497 9.95 21.17 4.82
N LEU A 498 10.63 21.24 3.68
CA LEU A 498 10.87 22.49 2.95
C LEU A 498 9.54 23.14 2.51
N ALA A 499 8.60 22.35 2.01
CA ALA A 499 7.28 22.83 1.64
C ALA A 499 6.52 23.42 2.84
N LEU A 500 6.60 22.75 3.98
CA LEU A 500 5.99 23.19 5.23
C LEU A 500 6.60 24.52 5.70
N MET A 501 7.93 24.60 5.73
CA MET A 501 8.65 25.83 6.11
C MET A 501 8.26 27.00 5.19
N TRP A 502 8.30 26.80 3.89
CA TRP A 502 8.00 27.85 2.91
C TRP A 502 6.51 28.26 2.93
N GLY A 503 5.62 27.30 3.09
CA GLY A 503 4.20 27.58 3.22
C GLY A 503 3.85 28.39 4.47
N LEU A 504 4.57 28.19 5.57
CA LEU A 504 4.38 28.91 6.83
C LEU A 504 5.15 30.23 6.90
N LEU A 505 6.12 30.51 6.02
CA LEU A 505 6.78 31.80 5.93
C LEU A 505 5.74 32.91 5.68
N GLY A 506 5.71 33.91 6.57
CA GLY A 506 4.74 34.99 6.53
C GLY A 506 3.39 34.57 7.15
N LYS A 507 3.44 33.97 8.35
CA LYS A 507 2.26 33.63 9.16
C LYS A 507 1.17 34.71 9.07
N SER A 508 -0.09 34.28 8.99
CA SER A 508 -1.24 35.18 8.95
C SER A 508 -1.19 36.14 10.16
N ALA A 509 -1.25 37.45 9.91
CA ALA A 509 -1.31 38.52 10.93
C ALA A 509 -2.53 38.41 11.89
N ARG A 510 -3.28 37.32 11.86
CA ARG A 510 -4.39 37.03 12.78
C ARG A 510 -3.95 36.80 14.23
N MET A 511 -2.66 36.54 14.49
CA MET A 511 -2.13 36.38 15.85
C MET A 511 -1.95 37.71 16.61
N GLY A 512 -1.70 38.83 15.92
CA GLY A 512 -1.44 40.13 16.59
C GLY A 512 -2.66 40.83 17.18
N LYS A 513 -3.88 40.50 16.73
CA LYS A 513 -5.10 41.18 17.21
C LYS A 513 -5.80 40.53 18.40
N ARG A 514 -5.38 39.33 18.85
CA ARG A 514 -5.93 38.67 20.04
C ARG A 514 -5.07 38.79 21.28
N ALA A 515 -3.77 39.10 21.14
CA ALA A 515 -2.86 39.34 22.27
C ALA A 515 -2.91 40.79 22.81
N ALA A 516 -3.63 41.69 22.12
CA ALA A 516 -3.75 43.08 22.57
C ALA A 516 -5.06 43.40 23.30
N ASN A 517 -5.92 42.38 23.56
CA ASN A 517 -7.18 42.51 24.28
C ASN A 517 -7.28 41.49 25.44
N PHE A 518 -6.20 41.32 26.22
CA PHE A 518 -6.22 40.78 27.56
C PHE A 518 -5.50 41.76 28.52
#